data_f097d48cd91da92673a8ce8ff7076b94
#
_entry.id   f097d48cd91da92673a8ce8ff7076b94
#
_cell.length_a   1.000
_cell.length_b   1.000
_cell.length_c   1.000
_cell.angle_alpha   90.00
_cell.angle_beta   90.00
_cell.angle_gamma   90.00
#
_symmetry.space_group_name_H-M   'P 1'
#
loop_
_entity.id
_entity.type
_entity.pdbx_description
1 polymer ?
#
loop_
_entity_poly.entity_id
_entity_poly.type
_entity_poly.pdbx_seq_one_letter_code
_entity_poly.pdbx_strand_id
1 'polypeptide(L)'
;MSREFLVIDPEEGFDVLRALASEARVKILKLLHGKQGMNVNDIAAALQLPQSTVSSNIQLLEDAGLIRTHSLRAKKGNQKICQSTFDQVLFMFKEDTENLKANTIEVAMPLGLYTSCDVSAPCGLCSSDGIIGLLDVPNAFLEPERMHAGLIWFTRGFLEYQFPNNSILANRRIEALEFSLELSSEVPGTAADWPSDITLSVNGTEIGTWTSPGDFGDKRGVYTPTWWKLKGSQYGMLKSWRVARDGTYVDGMKISPVTLKELDLDSHHSVRLRIEVKKDAKHRGGINVFGRGFGNYDQDIVMRLHVANQ
;
A
#
# COMPACT_ATOMS: atom_id res chain seq x y z
N MET A 1 -8.82 11.39 7.21
CA MET A 1 -7.46 11.85 7.60
C MET A 1 -6.47 11.02 6.82
N SER A 2 -5.58 11.67 6.05
CA SER A 2 -4.49 10.99 5.35
C SER A 2 -3.64 10.26 6.37
N ARG A 3 -3.46 8.94 6.23
CA ARG A 3 -2.52 8.18 7.06
C ARG A 3 -1.11 8.48 6.57
N GLU A 4 -0.35 9.19 7.36
CA GLU A 4 1.05 9.47 7.04
C GLU A 4 1.93 8.34 7.60
N PHE A 5 2.76 7.78 6.72
CA PHE A 5 3.70 6.72 7.06
C PHE A 5 5.11 7.30 7.18
N LEU A 6 5.83 6.92 8.21
CA LEU A 6 7.26 7.13 8.30
C LEU A 6 7.97 5.80 8.07
N VAL A 7 8.70 5.70 6.96
CA VAL A 7 9.55 4.55 6.66
C VAL A 7 10.98 4.89 7.03
N ILE A 8 11.61 4.06 7.85
CA ILE A 8 12.95 4.31 8.41
C ILE A 8 13.84 3.12 8.16
N ASP A 9 15.04 3.40 7.65
CA ASP A 9 16.19 2.49 7.76
C ASP A 9 16.72 2.56 9.19
N PRO A 10 16.82 1.43 9.93
CA PRO A 10 17.27 1.45 11.32
C PRO A 10 18.67 2.03 11.51
N GLU A 11 19.58 1.94 10.53
CA GLU A 11 20.91 2.50 10.62
C GLU A 11 20.91 4.03 10.49
N GLU A 12 19.97 4.59 9.72
CA GLU A 12 19.81 6.04 9.56
C GLU A 12 18.84 6.64 10.57
N GLY A 13 17.97 5.81 11.17
CA GLY A 13 16.84 6.21 12.02
C GLY A 13 17.02 6.02 13.52
N PHE A 14 18.26 6.00 14.04
CA PHE A 14 18.52 5.79 15.48
C PHE A 14 17.83 6.78 16.40
N ASP A 15 17.65 8.02 15.98
CA ASP A 15 16.97 9.03 16.79
C ASP A 15 15.49 8.71 16.98
N VAL A 16 14.83 8.18 15.94
CA VAL A 16 13.45 7.71 16.04
C VAL A 16 13.35 6.46 16.93
N LEU A 17 14.29 5.50 16.78
CA LEU A 17 14.35 4.31 17.65
C LEU A 17 14.53 4.72 19.11
N ARG A 18 15.45 5.64 19.40
CA ARG A 18 15.67 6.18 20.76
C ARG A 18 14.42 6.89 21.28
N ALA A 19 13.76 7.67 20.44
CA ALA A 19 12.52 8.35 20.81
C ALA A 19 11.39 7.35 21.15
N LEU A 20 11.29 6.25 20.44
CA LEU A 20 10.28 5.20 20.68
C LEU A 20 10.64 4.26 21.84
N ALA A 21 11.91 4.18 22.25
CA ALA A 21 12.38 3.34 23.35
C ALA A 21 11.99 3.90 24.74
N SER A 22 10.73 4.34 24.91
CA SER A 22 10.19 4.82 26.18
C SER A 22 8.69 4.63 26.23
N GLU A 23 8.21 3.96 27.26
CA GLU A 23 6.78 3.72 27.48
C GLU A 23 5.97 5.03 27.55
N ALA A 24 6.52 6.05 28.23
CA ALA A 24 5.86 7.35 28.33
C ALA A 24 5.68 8.03 26.96
N ARG A 25 6.71 7.98 26.10
CA ARG A 25 6.67 8.56 24.76
C ARG A 25 5.71 7.82 23.83
N VAL A 26 5.71 6.48 23.89
CA VAL A 26 4.73 5.68 23.17
C VAL A 26 3.30 5.97 23.61
N LYS A 27 3.05 6.16 24.93
CA LYS A 27 1.74 6.55 25.45
C LYS A 27 1.31 7.95 24.96
N ILE A 28 2.24 8.90 24.88
CA ILE A 28 1.98 10.25 24.31
C ILE A 28 1.56 10.13 22.85
N LEU A 29 2.31 9.38 22.01
CA LEU A 29 1.97 9.18 20.59
C LEU A 29 0.60 8.51 20.43
N LYS A 30 0.31 7.45 21.19
CA LYS A 30 -1.01 6.80 21.19
C LYS A 30 -2.14 7.75 21.58
N LEU A 31 -1.90 8.65 22.54
CA LEU A 31 -2.90 9.63 22.98
C LEU A 31 -3.15 10.71 21.91
N LEU A 32 -2.13 11.08 21.14
CA LEU A 32 -2.22 12.09 20.08
C LEU A 32 -2.78 11.51 18.76
N HIS A 33 -2.68 10.20 18.57
CA HIS A 33 -3.15 9.55 17.36
C HIS A 33 -4.65 9.79 17.12
N GLY A 34 -5.01 10.19 15.89
CA GLY A 34 -6.39 10.48 15.48
C GLY A 34 -6.99 11.77 16.08
N LYS A 35 -6.21 12.59 16.81
CA LYS A 35 -6.66 13.85 17.38
C LYS A 35 -6.12 15.05 16.62
N GLN A 36 -6.89 16.14 16.60
CA GLN A 36 -6.48 17.42 15.98
C GLN A 36 -5.39 18.16 16.76
N GLY A 37 -4.90 17.57 17.87
CA GLY A 37 -3.88 18.11 18.73
C GLY A 37 -4.32 18.23 20.20
N MET A 38 -3.35 18.19 21.12
CA MET A 38 -3.56 18.38 22.56
C MET A 38 -2.49 19.30 23.12
N ASN A 39 -2.84 20.09 24.14
CA ASN A 39 -1.83 20.88 24.85
C ASN A 39 -1.09 20.02 25.89
N VAL A 40 0.07 20.50 26.32
CA VAL A 40 0.95 19.78 27.28
C VAL A 40 0.25 19.44 28.59
N ASN A 41 -0.61 20.34 29.10
CA ASN A 41 -1.34 20.13 30.37
C ASN A 41 -2.39 19.03 30.25
N ASP A 42 -3.10 18.98 29.12
CA ASP A 42 -4.11 17.95 28.87
C ASP A 42 -3.45 16.57 28.71
N ILE A 43 -2.27 16.51 28.06
CA ILE A 43 -1.48 15.29 27.95
C ILE A 43 -1.01 14.84 29.34
N ALA A 44 -0.50 15.77 30.17
CA ALA A 44 -0.04 15.49 31.53
C ALA A 44 -1.19 14.94 32.41
N ALA A 45 -2.36 15.57 32.34
CA ALA A 45 -3.54 15.13 33.06
C ALA A 45 -4.02 13.73 32.57
N ALA A 46 -4.09 13.52 31.27
CA ALA A 46 -4.56 12.25 30.69
C ALA A 46 -3.65 11.07 31.03
N LEU A 47 -2.33 11.30 31.11
CA LEU A 47 -1.33 10.25 31.40
C LEU A 47 -0.94 10.18 32.88
N GLN A 48 -1.46 11.08 33.71
CA GLN A 48 -1.12 11.22 35.14
C GLN A 48 0.40 11.39 35.38
N LEU A 49 1.04 12.18 34.51
CA LEU A 49 2.47 12.47 34.57
C LEU A 49 2.73 13.92 34.95
N PRO A 50 3.85 14.24 35.63
CA PRO A 50 4.25 15.64 35.86
C PRO A 50 4.41 16.39 34.53
N GLN A 51 3.98 17.67 34.51
CA GLN A 51 4.09 18.51 33.30
C GLN A 51 5.52 18.65 32.79
N SER A 52 6.51 18.72 33.68
CA SER A 52 7.93 18.76 33.30
C SER A 52 8.37 17.50 32.56
N THR A 53 7.91 16.33 33.04
CA THR A 53 8.18 15.03 32.40
C THR A 53 7.54 14.96 31.00
N VAL A 54 6.31 15.44 30.88
CA VAL A 54 5.63 15.47 29.57
C VAL A 54 6.35 16.43 28.61
N SER A 55 6.73 17.63 29.08
CA SER A 55 7.44 18.63 28.26
C SER A 55 8.76 18.11 27.71
N SER A 56 9.57 17.44 28.53
CA SER A 56 10.85 16.85 28.08
C SER A 56 10.64 15.70 27.09
N ASN A 57 9.63 14.85 27.30
CA ASN A 57 9.30 13.77 26.35
C ASN A 57 8.74 14.30 25.02
N ILE A 58 7.94 15.38 25.06
CA ILE A 58 7.46 16.07 23.85
C ILE A 58 8.62 16.62 23.04
N GLN A 59 9.62 17.24 23.70
CA GLN A 59 10.79 17.76 23.00
C GLN A 59 11.57 16.64 22.26
N LEU A 60 11.80 15.51 22.92
CA LEU A 60 12.47 14.37 22.30
C LEU A 60 11.69 13.78 21.13
N LEU A 61 10.36 13.75 21.21
CA LEU A 61 9.50 13.29 20.09
C LEU A 61 9.48 14.31 18.94
N GLU A 62 9.53 15.61 19.25
CA GLU A 62 9.59 16.70 18.27
C GLU A 62 10.94 16.69 17.55
N ASP A 63 12.06 16.54 18.27
CA ASP A 63 13.42 16.44 17.73
C ASP A 63 13.55 15.23 16.79
N ALA A 64 12.85 14.13 17.09
CA ALA A 64 12.79 12.94 16.24
C ALA A 64 11.75 13.05 15.10
N GLY A 65 11.06 14.18 14.93
CA GLY A 65 10.06 14.42 13.90
C GLY A 65 8.74 13.64 14.06
N LEU A 66 8.52 12.93 15.16
CA LEU A 66 7.34 12.12 15.41
C LEU A 66 6.10 12.92 15.79
N ILE A 67 6.30 14.13 16.29
CA ILE A 67 5.23 15.10 16.59
C ILE A 67 5.62 16.47 16.02
N ARG A 68 4.60 17.27 15.78
CA ARG A 68 4.73 18.71 15.48
C ARG A 68 4.12 19.50 16.62
N THR A 69 4.69 20.66 16.92
CA THR A 69 4.10 21.58 17.88
C THR A 69 3.87 22.96 17.26
N HIS A 70 2.80 23.60 17.69
CA HIS A 70 2.51 24.99 17.33
C HIS A 70 1.92 25.74 18.52
N SER A 71 2.10 27.05 18.54
CA SER A 71 1.58 27.89 19.61
C SER A 71 0.20 28.43 19.25
N LEU A 72 -0.77 28.24 20.13
CA LEU A 72 -2.09 28.86 20.05
C LEU A 72 -2.26 29.89 21.17
N ARG A 73 -2.84 31.05 20.83
CA ARG A 73 -3.24 32.05 21.83
C ARG A 73 -4.37 31.49 22.70
N ALA A 74 -4.18 31.49 24.03
CA ALA A 74 -5.17 31.11 25.01
C ALA A 74 -5.61 32.34 25.81
N LYS A 75 -6.68 32.19 26.63
CA LYS A 75 -7.19 33.26 27.52
C LYS A 75 -6.14 33.80 28.51
N LYS A 76 -5.12 33.00 28.84
CA LYS A 76 -3.94 33.39 29.63
C LYS A 76 -2.69 32.80 29.00
N GLY A 77 -1.97 33.60 28.19
CA GLY A 77 -0.69 33.20 27.57
C GLY A 77 -0.82 32.37 26.29
N ASN A 78 0.28 31.75 25.89
CA ASN A 78 0.35 30.85 24.73
C ASN A 78 0.31 29.40 25.21
N GLN A 79 -0.43 28.55 24.51
CA GLN A 79 -0.43 27.10 24.70
C GLN A 79 0.33 26.41 23.61
N LYS A 80 1.23 25.49 23.95
CA LYS A 80 1.92 24.61 23.00
C LYS A 80 1.00 23.42 22.70
N ILE A 81 0.50 23.34 21.46
CA ILE A 81 -0.34 22.26 20.97
C ILE A 81 0.55 21.25 20.27
N CYS A 82 0.41 19.97 20.63
CA CYS A 82 1.17 18.85 20.12
C CYS A 82 0.27 18.00 19.23
N GLN A 83 0.76 17.59 18.07
CA GLN A 83 0.05 16.76 17.10
C GLN A 83 0.98 15.67 16.59
N SER A 84 0.49 14.42 16.44
CA SER A 84 1.23 13.34 15.80
C SER A 84 1.47 13.69 14.34
N THR A 85 2.69 13.43 13.86
CA THR A 85 3.07 13.66 12.46
C THR A 85 2.71 12.45 11.60
N PHE A 86 2.80 11.25 12.16
CA PHE A 86 2.60 9.99 11.46
C PHE A 86 1.62 9.09 12.19
N ASP A 87 0.88 8.29 11.44
CA ASP A 87 -0.02 7.27 11.97
C ASP A 87 0.71 5.94 12.17
N GLN A 88 1.74 5.68 11.37
CA GLN A 88 2.53 4.45 11.43
C GLN A 88 4.02 4.74 11.23
N VAL A 89 4.86 3.97 11.91
CA VAL A 89 6.31 3.96 11.72
C VAL A 89 6.70 2.54 11.31
N LEU A 90 7.34 2.41 10.15
CA LEU A 90 7.80 1.15 9.60
C LEU A 90 9.33 1.13 9.60
N PHE A 91 9.93 0.21 10.32
CA PHE A 91 11.36 -0.05 10.27
C PHE A 91 11.64 -1.11 9.22
N MET A 92 12.40 -0.74 8.19
CA MET A 92 12.82 -1.64 7.14
C MET A 92 14.31 -1.94 7.31
N PHE A 93 14.62 -3.15 7.75
CA PHE A 93 15.99 -3.66 7.71
C PHE A 93 16.31 -4.01 6.26
N LYS A 94 17.03 -3.13 5.58
CA LYS A 94 17.49 -3.42 4.23
C LYS A 94 18.57 -4.49 4.33
N GLU A 95 18.30 -5.67 3.79
CA GLU A 95 19.37 -6.57 3.40
C GLU A 95 20.17 -5.90 2.27
N ASP A 96 21.47 -6.15 2.20
CA ASP A 96 22.36 -5.61 1.15
C ASP A 96 21.71 -5.67 -0.23
N THR A 97 21.33 -4.51 -0.76
CA THR A 97 20.58 -4.39 -2.02
C THR A 97 21.33 -5.00 -3.22
N GLU A 98 22.64 -5.13 -3.16
CA GLU A 98 23.43 -5.78 -4.21
C GLU A 98 23.26 -7.31 -4.18
N ASN A 99 23.24 -7.94 -3.01
CA ASN A 99 22.97 -9.37 -2.87
C ASN A 99 21.50 -9.73 -3.15
N LEU A 100 20.54 -8.86 -2.80
CA LEU A 100 19.12 -9.04 -3.15
C LEU A 100 18.90 -8.98 -4.65
N LYS A 101 19.52 -8.02 -5.36
CA LYS A 101 19.42 -7.93 -6.83
C LYS A 101 20.01 -9.13 -7.52
N ALA A 102 21.09 -9.71 -7.01
CA ALA A 102 21.70 -10.92 -7.57
C ALA A 102 20.82 -12.17 -7.45
N ASN A 103 19.90 -12.19 -6.47
CA ASN A 103 19.04 -13.34 -6.16
C ASN A 103 17.55 -13.06 -6.41
N THR A 104 17.23 -11.98 -7.12
CA THR A 104 15.86 -11.63 -7.46
C THR A 104 15.69 -11.45 -8.94
N ILE A 105 14.74 -12.15 -9.52
CA ILE A 105 14.30 -11.99 -10.91
C ILE A 105 13.04 -11.13 -10.88
N GLU A 106 13.11 -9.92 -11.42
CA GLU A 106 12.01 -8.98 -11.42
C GLU A 106 11.40 -8.82 -12.81
N VAL A 107 10.08 -8.76 -12.87
CA VAL A 107 9.30 -8.46 -14.08
C VAL A 107 8.23 -7.44 -13.73
N ALA A 108 8.24 -6.29 -14.40
CA ALA A 108 7.17 -5.29 -14.32
C ALA A 108 6.16 -5.51 -15.45
N MET A 109 4.88 -5.60 -15.11
CA MET A 109 3.78 -5.85 -16.03
C MET A 109 2.88 -4.61 -16.12
N PRO A 110 2.84 -3.90 -17.26
CA PRO A 110 1.91 -2.79 -17.49
C PRO A 110 0.46 -3.18 -17.22
N LEU A 111 -0.31 -2.28 -16.60
CA LEU A 111 -1.68 -2.56 -16.17
C LEU A 111 -2.59 -3.05 -17.30
N GLY A 112 -2.44 -2.51 -18.50
CA GLY A 112 -3.26 -2.86 -19.65
C GLY A 112 -2.93 -4.21 -20.30
N LEU A 113 -1.87 -4.90 -19.88
CA LEU A 113 -1.43 -6.18 -20.49
C LEU A 113 -2.05 -7.42 -19.82
N TYR A 114 -3.24 -7.26 -19.21
CA TYR A 114 -4.00 -8.45 -18.77
C TYR A 114 -4.39 -9.32 -19.96
N THR A 115 -4.39 -10.64 -19.74
CA THR A 115 -4.72 -11.65 -20.75
C THR A 115 -6.18 -12.07 -20.70
N SER A 116 -6.87 -11.82 -19.58
CA SER A 116 -8.29 -12.07 -19.40
C SER A 116 -8.87 -11.08 -18.41
N CYS A 117 -10.13 -10.71 -18.62
CA CYS A 117 -10.89 -9.87 -17.70
C CYS A 117 -12.38 -10.20 -17.74
N ASP A 118 -13.03 -10.00 -16.59
CA ASP A 118 -14.49 -9.97 -16.46
C ASP A 118 -14.80 -8.93 -15.39
N VAL A 119 -15.29 -7.77 -15.79
CA VAL A 119 -15.48 -6.62 -14.92
C VAL A 119 -16.91 -6.09 -14.98
N SER A 120 -17.38 -5.51 -13.88
CA SER A 120 -18.69 -4.88 -13.76
C SER A 120 -18.55 -3.38 -13.51
N ALA A 121 -19.43 -2.62 -14.13
CA ALA A 121 -19.58 -1.18 -13.90
C ALA A 121 -20.01 -0.86 -12.43
N PRO A 122 -19.69 0.33 -11.90
CA PRO A 122 -18.80 1.34 -12.47
C PRO A 122 -17.40 0.78 -12.78
N CYS A 123 -16.87 1.08 -13.96
CA CYS A 123 -15.57 0.60 -14.39
C CYS A 123 -14.96 1.52 -15.45
N GLY A 124 -13.65 1.48 -15.60
CA GLY A 124 -12.97 2.25 -16.63
C GLY A 124 -11.46 2.11 -16.60
N LEU A 125 -10.84 2.74 -17.58
CA LEU A 125 -9.39 2.81 -17.75
C LEU A 125 -9.01 4.23 -18.14
N CYS A 126 -7.85 4.68 -17.69
CA CYS A 126 -7.24 5.89 -18.22
C CYS A 126 -5.71 5.75 -18.29
N SER A 127 -5.14 6.50 -19.25
CA SER A 127 -3.71 6.71 -19.39
C SER A 127 -3.30 8.03 -18.74
N SER A 128 -2.01 8.36 -18.79
CA SER A 128 -1.52 9.71 -18.42
C SER A 128 -2.18 10.83 -19.21
N ASP A 129 -2.70 10.57 -20.42
CA ASP A 129 -3.17 11.56 -21.39
C ASP A 129 -4.71 11.70 -21.41
N GLY A 130 -5.45 10.68 -20.95
CA GLY A 130 -6.90 10.71 -20.98
C GLY A 130 -7.58 9.40 -20.66
N ILE A 131 -8.91 9.41 -20.75
CA ILE A 131 -9.75 8.23 -20.57
C ILE A 131 -9.60 7.32 -21.79
N ILE A 132 -9.50 6.02 -21.57
CA ILE A 132 -9.44 4.99 -22.61
C ILE A 132 -10.85 4.42 -22.79
N GLY A 133 -11.36 4.50 -24.01
CA GLY A 133 -12.70 4.02 -24.34
C GLY A 133 -13.83 4.81 -23.67
N LEU A 134 -14.90 4.12 -23.32
CA LEU A 134 -16.07 4.69 -22.65
C LEU A 134 -16.11 4.25 -21.19
N LEU A 135 -16.48 5.18 -20.30
CA LEU A 135 -16.69 4.89 -18.88
C LEU A 135 -17.91 3.98 -18.70
N ASP A 136 -17.84 3.12 -17.70
CA ASP A 136 -18.90 2.19 -17.29
C ASP A 136 -19.31 1.17 -18.37
N VAL A 137 -18.46 1.00 -19.37
CA VAL A 137 -18.65 0.03 -20.46
C VAL A 137 -17.58 -1.05 -20.39
N PRO A 138 -17.89 -2.27 -19.92
CA PRO A 138 -16.90 -3.35 -19.80
C PRO A 138 -16.13 -3.66 -21.10
N ASN A 139 -16.75 -3.43 -22.26
CA ASN A 139 -16.09 -3.63 -23.56
C ASN A 139 -14.88 -2.70 -23.76
N ALA A 140 -14.81 -1.55 -23.08
CA ALA A 140 -13.66 -0.66 -23.13
C ALA A 140 -12.35 -1.36 -22.65
N PHE A 141 -12.49 -2.41 -21.83
CA PHE A 141 -11.37 -3.24 -21.40
C PHE A 141 -10.76 -4.10 -22.53
N LEU A 142 -11.40 -4.17 -23.68
CA LEU A 142 -10.89 -4.86 -24.87
C LEU A 142 -10.24 -3.92 -25.90
N GLU A 143 -10.33 -2.60 -25.67
CA GLU A 143 -9.72 -1.62 -26.57
C GLU A 143 -8.19 -1.79 -26.63
N PRO A 144 -7.56 -1.72 -27.82
CA PRO A 144 -6.10 -1.86 -27.95
C PRO A 144 -5.33 -0.84 -27.12
N GLU A 145 -5.88 0.37 -26.98
CA GLU A 145 -5.29 1.47 -26.21
C GLU A 145 -5.14 1.16 -24.71
N ARG A 146 -5.80 0.10 -24.22
CA ARG A 146 -5.63 -0.39 -22.84
C ARG A 146 -4.18 -0.63 -22.46
N MET A 147 -3.31 -0.92 -23.43
CA MET A 147 -1.88 -1.12 -23.20
C MET A 147 -1.19 0.10 -22.54
N HIS A 148 -1.79 1.27 -22.65
CA HIS A 148 -1.31 2.53 -22.05
C HIS A 148 -1.99 2.86 -20.73
N ALA A 149 -2.80 1.95 -20.16
CA ALA A 149 -3.50 2.20 -18.92
C ALA A 149 -2.53 2.43 -17.76
N GLY A 150 -2.68 3.57 -17.07
CA GLY A 150 -2.00 3.92 -15.83
C GLY A 150 -2.92 3.80 -14.60
N LEU A 151 -4.26 3.81 -14.82
CA LEU A 151 -5.24 3.53 -13.79
C LEU A 151 -6.36 2.67 -14.38
N ILE A 152 -6.74 1.64 -13.65
CA ILE A 152 -7.88 0.75 -13.97
C ILE A 152 -8.76 0.63 -12.73
N TRP A 153 -10.09 0.73 -12.93
CA TRP A 153 -11.04 0.52 -11.83
C TRP A 153 -12.26 -0.30 -12.27
N PHE A 154 -12.84 -1.03 -11.32
CA PHE A 154 -14.10 -1.75 -11.51
C PHE A 154 -14.75 -2.11 -10.16
N THR A 155 -16.06 -2.31 -10.17
CA THR A 155 -16.80 -2.63 -8.94
C THR A 155 -16.64 -4.09 -8.53
N ARG A 156 -16.66 -5.03 -9.47
CA ARG A 156 -16.56 -6.48 -9.24
C ARG A 156 -15.94 -7.16 -10.45
N GLY A 157 -15.40 -8.35 -10.22
CA GLY A 157 -14.77 -9.15 -11.26
C GLY A 157 -13.28 -9.25 -11.10
N PHE A 158 -12.57 -9.47 -12.20
CA PHE A 158 -11.15 -9.74 -12.16
C PHE A 158 -10.39 -9.23 -13.38
N LEU A 159 -9.09 -9.03 -13.17
CA LEU A 159 -8.07 -8.97 -14.20
C LEU A 159 -7.10 -10.13 -14.00
N GLU A 160 -6.72 -10.82 -15.08
CA GLU A 160 -5.72 -11.90 -15.04
C GLU A 160 -4.55 -11.55 -15.93
N TYR A 161 -3.36 -11.66 -15.37
CA TYR A 161 -2.07 -11.38 -16.02
C TYR A 161 -1.26 -12.66 -16.17
N GLN A 162 -0.38 -12.69 -17.16
CA GLN A 162 0.51 -13.80 -17.41
C GLN A 162 1.96 -13.31 -17.47
N PHE A 163 2.71 -13.59 -16.42
CA PHE A 163 4.13 -13.22 -16.30
C PHE A 163 5.02 -14.34 -16.82
N PRO A 164 6.17 -14.03 -17.44
CA PRO A 164 7.15 -15.06 -17.82
C PRO A 164 7.76 -15.69 -16.55
N ASN A 165 7.82 -17.01 -16.51
CA ASN A 165 8.51 -17.72 -15.43
C ASN A 165 10.00 -17.86 -15.74
N ASN A 166 10.77 -16.80 -15.47
CA ASN A 166 12.19 -16.73 -15.77
C ASN A 166 13.07 -17.55 -14.80
N SER A 167 12.51 -18.16 -13.74
CA SER A 167 13.26 -19.04 -12.84
C SER A 167 13.75 -20.30 -13.54
N ILE A 168 13.00 -20.80 -14.52
CA ILE A 168 13.37 -21.96 -15.32
C ILE A 168 14.68 -21.69 -16.07
N LEU A 169 14.87 -20.48 -16.60
CA LEU A 169 16.09 -20.09 -17.30
C LEU A 169 17.30 -19.96 -16.37
N ALA A 170 17.05 -19.56 -15.12
CA ALA A 170 18.10 -19.39 -14.13
C ALA A 170 18.57 -20.71 -13.51
N ASN A 171 17.84 -21.83 -13.72
CA ASN A 171 18.08 -23.14 -13.08
C ASN A 171 18.32 -23.03 -11.57
N ARG A 172 17.56 -22.15 -10.89
CA ARG A 172 17.70 -21.84 -9.47
C ARG A 172 16.39 -22.14 -8.75
N ARG A 173 16.50 -22.62 -7.53
CA ARG A 173 15.34 -22.93 -6.69
C ARG A 173 14.65 -21.64 -6.24
N ILE A 174 13.34 -21.54 -6.46
CA ILE A 174 12.53 -20.42 -5.96
C ILE A 174 12.36 -20.54 -4.43
N GLU A 175 12.63 -19.47 -3.72
CA GLU A 175 12.46 -19.36 -2.26
C GLU A 175 11.24 -18.56 -1.87
N ALA A 176 10.86 -17.55 -2.67
CA ALA A 176 9.60 -16.84 -2.56
C ALA A 176 9.17 -16.27 -3.91
N LEU A 177 7.86 -16.13 -4.09
CA LEU A 177 7.22 -15.34 -5.14
C LEU A 177 6.58 -14.13 -4.50
N GLU A 178 6.82 -12.95 -5.05
CA GLU A 178 6.26 -11.71 -4.54
C GLU A 178 5.58 -10.92 -5.66
N PHE A 179 4.42 -10.31 -5.34
CA PHE A 179 3.76 -9.32 -6.20
C PHE A 179 3.63 -8.02 -5.44
N SER A 180 4.07 -6.93 -6.07
CA SER A 180 3.92 -5.56 -5.54
C SER A 180 3.07 -4.73 -6.48
N LEU A 181 2.03 -4.10 -5.94
CA LEU A 181 1.09 -3.27 -6.70
C LEU A 181 0.43 -2.22 -5.80
N GLU A 182 0.09 -1.07 -6.37
CA GLU A 182 -0.63 0.00 -5.66
C GLU A 182 -2.13 -0.15 -5.88
N LEU A 183 -2.91 -0.23 -4.78
CA LEU A 183 -4.33 -0.55 -4.78
C LEU A 183 -5.14 0.36 -3.85
N SER A 184 -6.38 0.62 -4.20
CA SER A 184 -7.41 1.15 -3.30
C SER A 184 -8.77 0.52 -3.57
N SER A 185 -9.75 0.79 -2.72
CA SER A 185 -11.16 0.59 -3.06
C SER A 185 -11.58 1.54 -4.18
N GLU A 186 -12.75 1.28 -4.76
CA GLU A 186 -13.38 2.15 -5.77
C GLU A 186 -14.79 2.53 -5.33
N VAL A 187 -15.09 3.83 -5.36
CA VAL A 187 -16.44 4.36 -5.14
C VAL A 187 -16.67 5.58 -6.02
N PRO A 188 -17.86 5.82 -6.54
CA PRO A 188 -18.16 7.06 -7.26
C PRO A 188 -17.87 8.30 -6.40
N GLY A 189 -16.84 9.04 -6.78
CA GLY A 189 -16.21 10.08 -5.97
C GLY A 189 -15.00 9.53 -5.22
N THR A 190 -14.91 9.73 -3.91
CA THR A 190 -13.89 9.14 -3.03
C THR A 190 -14.43 9.03 -1.61
N ALA A 191 -14.04 7.98 -0.89
CA ALA A 191 -14.40 7.78 0.51
C ALA A 191 -13.26 7.04 1.24
N ALA A 192 -12.68 7.69 2.23
CA ALA A 192 -11.56 7.12 3.00
C ALA A 192 -11.97 5.90 3.86
N ASP A 193 -13.27 5.77 4.14
CA ASP A 193 -13.87 4.60 4.81
C ASP A 193 -14.85 3.93 3.86
N TRP A 194 -14.30 3.08 2.98
CA TRP A 194 -15.04 2.32 1.98
C TRP A 194 -14.33 0.98 1.75
N PRO A 195 -14.51 0.02 2.66
CA PRO A 195 -13.72 -1.21 2.62
C PRO A 195 -14.04 -2.08 1.41
N SER A 196 -12.99 -2.70 0.85
CA SER A 196 -13.08 -3.66 -0.23
C SER A 196 -12.13 -4.83 -0.05
N ASP A 197 -12.65 -6.05 -0.17
CA ASP A 197 -11.87 -7.29 -0.10
C ASP A 197 -11.27 -7.58 -1.48
N ILE A 198 -9.97 -7.34 -1.61
CA ILE A 198 -9.19 -7.57 -2.82
C ILE A 198 -8.45 -8.89 -2.65
N THR A 199 -8.76 -9.86 -3.51
CA THR A 199 -8.20 -11.21 -3.46
C THR A 199 -7.20 -11.40 -4.61
N LEU A 200 -6.04 -11.98 -4.29
CA LEU A 200 -5.09 -12.44 -5.28
C LEU A 200 -5.06 -13.96 -5.37
N SER A 201 -4.95 -14.46 -6.61
CA SER A 201 -4.74 -15.88 -6.90
C SER A 201 -3.57 -16.05 -7.87
N VAL A 202 -2.80 -17.11 -7.66
CA VAL A 202 -1.68 -17.48 -8.52
C VAL A 202 -1.89 -18.88 -9.07
N ASN A 203 -1.80 -19.06 -10.40
CA ASN A 203 -2.03 -20.32 -11.08
C ASN A 203 -3.38 -21.00 -10.71
N GLY A 204 -4.39 -20.19 -10.36
CA GLY A 204 -5.70 -20.67 -9.92
C GLY A 204 -5.81 -20.95 -8.41
N THR A 205 -4.73 -20.86 -7.65
CA THR A 205 -4.72 -21.01 -6.20
C THR A 205 -4.84 -19.64 -5.55
N GLU A 206 -5.87 -19.44 -4.72
CA GLU A 206 -6.03 -18.22 -3.93
C GLU A 206 -4.92 -18.09 -2.90
N ILE A 207 -4.14 -17.01 -2.98
CA ILE A 207 -3.02 -16.76 -2.07
C ILE A 207 -3.39 -15.86 -0.89
N GLY A 208 -4.53 -15.17 -0.98
CA GLY A 208 -5.09 -14.42 0.14
C GLY A 208 -5.79 -13.14 -0.25
N THR A 209 -6.52 -12.60 0.71
CA THR A 209 -7.32 -11.38 0.57
C THR A 209 -6.78 -10.28 1.48
N TRP A 210 -6.66 -9.08 0.94
CA TRP A 210 -6.43 -7.87 1.69
C TRP A 210 -7.66 -6.98 1.63
N THR A 211 -8.10 -6.47 2.80
CA THR A 211 -9.21 -5.52 2.84
C THR A 211 -8.66 -4.11 2.71
N SER A 212 -8.90 -3.48 1.56
CA SER A 212 -8.61 -2.06 1.36
C SER A 212 -9.51 -1.23 2.29
N PRO A 213 -9.00 -0.21 2.98
CA PRO A 213 -9.81 0.60 3.86
C PRO A 213 -10.70 1.62 3.14
N GLY A 214 -10.33 2.05 1.93
CA GLY A 214 -11.07 3.11 1.25
C GLY A 214 -10.51 3.51 -0.11
N ASP A 215 -11.13 4.53 -0.68
CA ASP A 215 -10.75 5.21 -1.91
C ASP A 215 -10.26 6.62 -1.59
N PHE A 216 -9.07 6.98 -2.04
CA PHE A 216 -8.35 8.17 -1.59
C PHE A 216 -8.29 9.26 -2.66
N GLY A 217 -8.85 10.43 -2.31
CA GLY A 217 -8.86 11.63 -3.16
C GLY A 217 -8.77 12.94 -2.37
N ASP A 218 -8.34 12.86 -1.11
CA ASP A 218 -8.13 14.01 -0.22
C ASP A 218 -7.00 14.92 -0.72
N LYS A 219 -6.03 14.35 -1.41
CA LYS A 219 -4.92 15.04 -2.08
C LYS A 219 -4.59 14.36 -3.42
N ARG A 220 -3.87 15.07 -4.29
CA ARG A 220 -3.42 14.50 -5.54
C ARG A 220 -2.33 13.45 -5.30
N GLY A 221 -2.42 12.33 -6.00
CA GLY A 221 -1.33 11.35 -6.07
C GLY A 221 -0.08 11.95 -6.70
N VAL A 222 1.09 11.49 -6.27
CA VAL A 222 2.40 12.05 -6.70
C VAL A 222 2.55 12.03 -8.22
N TYR A 223 2.10 10.96 -8.87
CA TYR A 223 2.20 10.76 -10.32
C TYR A 223 0.86 10.96 -11.04
N THR A 224 -0.25 11.17 -10.30
CA THR A 224 -1.58 11.34 -10.89
C THR A 224 -1.63 12.62 -11.74
N PRO A 225 -2.02 12.54 -13.04
CA PRO A 225 -2.00 13.66 -13.96
C PRO A 225 -2.90 14.80 -13.53
N THR A 226 -2.56 16.04 -13.93
CA THR A 226 -3.30 17.24 -13.55
C THR A 226 -4.72 17.29 -14.14
N TRP A 227 -4.95 16.65 -15.28
CA TRP A 227 -6.27 16.57 -15.92
C TRP A 227 -7.26 15.67 -15.15
N TRP A 228 -6.75 14.68 -14.39
CA TRP A 228 -7.57 13.83 -13.53
C TRP A 228 -8.05 14.61 -12.31
N LYS A 229 -9.37 14.75 -12.17
CA LYS A 229 -9.98 15.62 -11.15
C LYS A 229 -9.78 15.07 -9.74
N LEU A 230 -9.61 15.97 -8.74
CA LEU A 230 -9.48 15.62 -7.33
C LEU A 230 -10.68 14.86 -6.74
N LYS A 231 -11.82 14.80 -7.40
CA LYS A 231 -12.99 14.02 -6.98
C LYS A 231 -12.92 12.54 -7.40
N GLY A 232 -11.93 12.16 -8.17
CA GLY A 232 -11.66 10.76 -8.52
C GLY A 232 -10.52 10.21 -7.69
N SER A 233 -10.39 8.90 -7.68
CA SER A 233 -9.32 8.16 -6.98
C SER A 233 -7.95 8.68 -7.37
N GLN A 234 -7.17 9.15 -6.40
CA GLN A 234 -5.91 9.84 -6.66
C GLN A 234 -4.70 8.96 -6.41
N TYR A 235 -4.80 8.05 -5.43
CA TYR A 235 -3.72 7.15 -5.05
C TYR A 235 -4.25 5.97 -4.25
N GLY A 236 -3.41 4.97 -4.12
CA GLY A 236 -3.67 3.78 -3.34
C GLY A 236 -2.63 3.54 -2.25
N MET A 237 -2.61 2.32 -1.77
CA MET A 237 -1.61 1.80 -0.85
C MET A 237 -0.76 0.78 -1.62
N LEU A 238 0.55 0.93 -1.57
CA LEU A 238 1.44 -0.09 -2.10
C LEU A 238 1.35 -1.33 -1.21
N LYS A 239 1.08 -2.47 -1.83
CA LYS A 239 0.92 -3.75 -1.16
C LYS A 239 1.87 -4.77 -1.76
N SER A 240 2.45 -5.60 -0.89
CA SER A 240 3.28 -6.72 -1.28
C SER A 240 2.65 -8.03 -0.79
N TRP A 241 2.29 -8.90 -1.74
CA TRP A 241 1.93 -10.29 -1.47
C TRP A 241 3.14 -11.17 -1.68
N ARG A 242 3.59 -11.83 -0.64
CA ARG A 242 4.73 -12.75 -0.69
C ARG A 242 4.30 -14.17 -0.33
N VAL A 243 4.44 -15.09 -1.27
CA VAL A 243 4.26 -16.54 -1.05
C VAL A 243 5.62 -17.15 -0.78
N ALA A 244 5.79 -17.73 0.40
CA ALA A 244 7.01 -18.37 0.86
C ALA A 244 6.79 -19.87 1.11
N ARG A 245 7.78 -20.55 1.69
CA ARG A 245 7.71 -22.00 1.98
C ARG A 245 6.79 -22.34 3.15
N ASP A 246 6.46 -21.39 3.99
CA ASP A 246 5.72 -21.53 5.23
C ASP A 246 4.38 -20.81 5.23
N GLY A 247 4.01 -20.13 4.13
CA GLY A 247 2.73 -19.46 3.98
C GLY A 247 2.79 -18.23 3.09
N THR A 248 1.65 -17.52 3.03
CA THR A 248 1.49 -16.28 2.28
C THR A 248 1.33 -15.10 3.22
N TYR A 249 1.97 -14.00 2.85
CA TYR A 249 2.08 -12.77 3.63
C TYR A 249 1.64 -11.57 2.81
N VAL A 250 0.99 -10.60 3.45
CA VAL A 250 0.79 -9.24 2.91
C VAL A 250 1.51 -8.27 3.83
N ASP A 251 2.44 -7.50 3.28
CA ASP A 251 3.28 -6.54 4.02
C ASP A 251 3.92 -7.18 5.27
N GLY A 252 4.40 -8.41 5.15
CA GLY A 252 5.03 -9.16 6.23
C GLY A 252 4.07 -9.83 7.22
N MET A 253 2.76 -9.57 7.14
CA MET A 253 1.76 -10.25 7.97
C MET A 253 1.23 -11.51 7.29
N LYS A 254 1.28 -12.65 7.98
CA LYS A 254 0.76 -13.92 7.47
C LYS A 254 -0.76 -13.87 7.34
N ILE A 255 -1.27 -14.11 6.13
CA ILE A 255 -2.71 -14.06 5.83
C ILE A 255 -3.27 -15.40 5.36
N SER A 256 -2.42 -16.31 4.89
CA SER A 256 -2.86 -17.60 4.36
C SER A 256 -1.81 -18.68 4.62
N PRO A 257 -2.22 -19.95 4.79
CA PRO A 257 -1.30 -21.08 4.90
C PRO A 257 -0.71 -21.51 3.54
N VAL A 258 -1.20 -20.99 2.42
CA VAL A 258 -0.77 -21.36 1.07
C VAL A 258 0.71 -21.08 0.89
N THR A 259 1.44 -22.07 0.38
CA THR A 259 2.89 -22.06 0.19
C THR A 259 3.26 -22.11 -1.30
N LEU A 260 4.52 -21.92 -1.62
CA LEU A 260 5.05 -22.07 -3.01
C LEU A 260 4.71 -23.41 -3.64
N LYS A 261 4.64 -24.48 -2.83
CA LYS A 261 4.37 -25.84 -3.32
C LYS A 261 3.00 -25.95 -3.99
N GLU A 262 2.00 -25.26 -3.45
CA GLU A 262 0.63 -25.28 -3.98
C GLU A 262 0.48 -24.47 -5.27
N LEU A 263 1.46 -23.61 -5.58
CA LEU A 263 1.45 -22.80 -6.81
C LEU A 263 1.98 -23.54 -8.05
N ASP A 264 2.67 -24.67 -7.86
CA ASP A 264 3.24 -25.52 -8.91
C ASP A 264 4.01 -24.73 -9.97
N LEU A 265 4.89 -23.83 -9.53
CA LEU A 265 5.60 -22.91 -10.41
C LEU A 265 6.53 -23.63 -11.39
N ASP A 266 7.10 -24.77 -10.98
CA ASP A 266 8.07 -25.52 -11.79
C ASP A 266 7.42 -26.19 -13.01
N SER A 267 6.11 -26.42 -12.99
CA SER A 267 5.35 -27.05 -14.08
C SER A 267 4.86 -26.06 -15.14
N HIS A 268 5.05 -24.75 -14.93
CA HIS A 268 4.47 -23.72 -15.78
C HIS A 268 5.52 -22.77 -16.37
N HIS A 269 5.46 -22.52 -17.68
CA HIS A 269 6.28 -21.50 -18.35
C HIS A 269 5.92 -20.07 -17.97
N SER A 270 4.77 -19.86 -17.36
CA SER A 270 4.27 -18.57 -16.93
C SER A 270 3.65 -18.64 -15.55
N VAL A 271 3.66 -17.51 -14.84
CA VAL A 271 2.97 -17.31 -13.59
C VAL A 271 1.71 -16.50 -13.88
N ARG A 272 0.54 -17.08 -13.65
CA ARG A 272 -0.74 -16.38 -13.82
C ARG A 272 -1.13 -15.72 -12.52
N LEU A 273 -1.26 -14.41 -12.55
CA LEU A 273 -1.76 -13.60 -11.44
C LEU A 273 -3.19 -13.17 -11.74
N ARG A 274 -4.14 -13.45 -10.87
CA ARG A 274 -5.50 -12.91 -10.89
C ARG A 274 -5.68 -11.96 -9.72
N ILE A 275 -6.20 -10.78 -10.01
CA ILE A 275 -6.59 -9.75 -9.04
C ILE A 275 -8.09 -9.59 -9.14
N GLU A 276 -8.82 -9.78 -8.05
CA GLU A 276 -10.29 -9.81 -8.11
C GLU A 276 -10.98 -9.19 -6.88
N VAL A 277 -12.18 -8.66 -7.12
CA VAL A 277 -13.20 -8.42 -6.11
C VAL A 277 -14.31 -9.44 -6.33
N LYS A 278 -14.38 -10.43 -5.43
CA LYS A 278 -15.28 -11.58 -5.57
C LYS A 278 -16.74 -11.19 -5.41
N LYS A 279 -17.64 -11.97 -6.05
CA LYS A 279 -19.10 -11.78 -5.94
C LYS A 279 -19.62 -12.02 -4.51
N ASP A 280 -18.97 -12.87 -3.75
CA ASP A 280 -19.26 -13.25 -2.37
C ASP A 280 -18.39 -12.57 -1.33
N ALA A 281 -17.55 -11.59 -1.73
CA ALA A 281 -16.74 -10.81 -0.81
C ALA A 281 -17.60 -10.15 0.27
N LYS A 282 -17.10 -10.10 1.50
CA LYS A 282 -17.78 -9.46 2.63
C LYS A 282 -17.86 -7.94 2.42
N HIS A 283 -16.77 -7.36 1.95
CA HIS A 283 -16.68 -5.94 1.62
C HIS A 283 -16.51 -5.80 0.11
N ARG A 284 -17.52 -5.23 -0.56
CA ARG A 284 -17.59 -5.11 -2.03
C ARG A 284 -17.45 -3.67 -2.46
N GLY A 285 -16.35 -3.05 -2.04
CA GLY A 285 -16.05 -1.64 -2.29
C GLY A 285 -15.30 -1.38 -3.60
N GLY A 286 -15.35 -2.30 -4.60
CA GLY A 286 -14.64 -2.11 -5.85
C GLY A 286 -13.10 -2.15 -5.70
N ILE A 287 -12.40 -1.85 -6.77
CA ILE A 287 -10.94 -1.80 -6.81
C ILE A 287 -10.46 -0.72 -7.77
N ASN A 288 -9.44 0.02 -7.35
CA ASN A 288 -8.54 0.78 -8.20
C ASN A 288 -7.17 0.09 -8.23
N VAL A 289 -6.61 -0.10 -9.40
CA VAL A 289 -5.24 -0.57 -9.63
C VAL A 289 -4.47 0.57 -10.28
N PHE A 290 -3.42 1.04 -9.60
CA PHE A 290 -2.57 2.14 -10.07
C PHE A 290 -1.30 1.58 -10.70
N GLY A 291 -0.91 2.11 -11.83
CA GLY A 291 0.33 1.84 -12.53
C GLY A 291 1.12 3.12 -12.77
N ARG A 292 2.13 3.04 -13.63
CA ARG A 292 2.97 4.19 -13.97
C ARG A 292 2.13 5.36 -14.46
N GLY A 293 2.48 6.56 -13.96
CA GLY A 293 1.79 7.80 -14.30
C GLY A 293 0.52 8.07 -13.49
N PHE A 294 0.19 7.23 -12.50
CA PHE A 294 -0.89 7.42 -11.53
C PHE A 294 -0.46 6.99 -10.12
N GLY A 295 -1.18 7.47 -9.11
CA GLY A 295 -0.96 7.09 -7.72
C GLY A 295 0.26 7.76 -7.09
N ASN A 296 0.81 7.10 -6.09
CA ASN A 296 1.97 7.57 -5.32
C ASN A 296 3.28 6.87 -5.68
N TYR A 297 3.24 5.81 -6.49
CA TYR A 297 4.39 4.99 -6.82
C TYR A 297 4.54 4.85 -8.34
N ASP A 298 5.74 5.15 -8.86
CA ASP A 298 6.04 5.04 -10.30
C ASP A 298 6.34 3.58 -10.70
N GLN A 299 5.37 2.72 -10.48
CA GLN A 299 5.48 1.31 -10.83
C GLN A 299 4.18 0.74 -11.39
N ASP A 300 4.33 -0.25 -12.24
CA ASP A 300 3.26 -1.16 -12.66
C ASP A 300 3.15 -2.35 -11.68
N ILE A 301 2.45 -3.43 -12.06
CA ILE A 301 2.44 -4.65 -11.27
C ILE A 301 3.82 -5.30 -11.35
N VAL A 302 4.51 -5.41 -10.23
CA VAL A 302 5.85 -5.99 -10.17
C VAL A 302 5.78 -7.39 -9.60
N MET A 303 6.26 -8.38 -10.35
CA MET A 303 6.52 -9.74 -9.89
C MET A 303 8.00 -9.90 -9.57
N ARG A 304 8.32 -10.47 -8.41
CA ARG A 304 9.68 -10.85 -8.00
C ARG A 304 9.74 -12.33 -7.67
N LEU A 305 10.69 -13.03 -8.29
CA LEU A 305 11.07 -14.38 -7.90
C LEU A 305 12.37 -14.29 -7.10
N HIS A 306 12.27 -14.58 -5.82
CA HIS A 306 13.45 -14.71 -4.95
C HIS A 306 13.99 -16.11 -5.10
N VAL A 307 15.26 -16.24 -5.47
CA VAL A 307 15.90 -17.51 -5.77
C VAL A 307 17.08 -17.77 -4.82
N ALA A 308 17.35 -19.04 -4.55
CA ALA A 308 18.45 -19.42 -3.65
C ALA A 308 19.80 -18.92 -4.18
N ASN A 309 20.72 -18.62 -3.25
CA ASN A 309 22.13 -18.40 -3.58
C ASN A 309 22.71 -19.62 -4.30
N GLN A 310 23.65 -19.40 -5.21
CA GLN A 310 24.39 -20.48 -5.87
C GLN A 310 25.24 -21.23 -4.86
#